data_be52379dad091e270f80f95c87f9755d
#
_entry.id   be52379dad091e270f80f95c87f9755d
#
_cell.length_a   1.000
_cell.length_b   1.000
_cell.length_c   1.000
_cell.angle_alpha   90.00
_cell.angle_beta   90.00
_cell.angle_gamma   90.00
#
_symmetry.space_group_name_H-M   'P 1'
#
loop_
_entity.id
_entity.type
_entity.pdbx_description
1 polymer ?
#
loop_
_entity_poly.entity_id
_entity_poly.type
_entity_poly.pdbx_seq_one_letter_code
_entity_poly.pdbx_strand_id
1 'polypeptide(L)'
;MQYYMKCLVSEARKNGFAAFVWDNNAFGNGSEKFGIFDRKDGMKVRTPFFLEGIKEGSKTDYVSSVDYNLSDKDFGNGGKQVWSGNQVIDWGKPIKINASEFKNFTSQATIVLYYDQDSTSDYEDIQPCNSAWQSMSFTVEGMKFNGDFYPRSFYGTSGKSHITPMVFTGAELSSLKSGGAIIQGHGITATKVVVMEEPNAILLPTVTSASEATYYNLRGVKVSNPAEGKVYIVNGKKIIL
;
A
#
# COMPACT_ATOMS: atom_id res chain seq x y z
N MET A 1 26.57 12.16 10.56
CA MET A 1 25.23 12.79 10.70
C MET A 1 24.76 13.46 9.41
N GLN A 2 25.55 14.37 8.77
CA GLN A 2 25.18 15.02 7.50
C GLN A 2 24.81 14.01 6.41
N TYR A 3 25.67 13.04 6.13
CA TYR A 3 25.41 11.99 5.14
C TYR A 3 24.14 11.18 5.45
N TYR A 4 23.91 10.85 6.71
CA TYR A 4 22.70 10.13 7.13
C TYR A 4 21.43 10.94 6.78
N MET A 5 21.39 12.23 7.13
CA MET A 5 20.25 13.09 6.83
C MET A 5 20.05 13.30 5.32
N LYS A 6 21.14 13.43 4.57
CA LYS A 6 21.08 13.46 3.10
C LYS A 6 20.42 12.20 2.54
N CYS A 7 20.88 11.02 2.94
CA CYS A 7 20.31 9.76 2.47
C CYS A 7 18.83 9.62 2.85
N LEU A 8 18.48 9.92 4.13
CA LEU A 8 17.12 9.83 4.62
C LEU A 8 16.15 10.71 3.81
N VAL A 9 16.50 11.98 3.63
CA VAL A 9 15.67 12.93 2.88
C VAL A 9 15.63 12.58 1.39
N SER A 10 16.75 12.14 0.80
CA SER A 10 16.80 11.72 -0.60
C SER A 10 15.91 10.50 -0.85
N GLU A 11 15.99 9.48 0.00
CA GLU A 11 15.19 8.26 -0.17
C GLU A 11 13.70 8.52 0.11
N ALA A 12 13.38 9.36 1.11
CA ALA A 12 12.00 9.77 1.33
C ALA A 12 11.42 10.45 0.08
N ARG A 13 12.14 11.41 -0.53
CA ARG A 13 11.69 12.11 -1.74
C ARG A 13 11.51 11.19 -2.94
N LYS A 14 12.45 10.25 -3.17
CA LYS A 14 12.35 9.25 -4.25
C LYS A 14 11.13 8.36 -4.12
N ASN A 15 10.66 8.14 -2.89
CA ASN A 15 9.51 7.30 -2.60
C ASN A 15 8.22 8.10 -2.32
N GLY A 16 8.18 9.39 -2.63
CA GLY A 16 6.99 10.22 -2.48
C GLY A 16 6.65 10.60 -1.04
N PHE A 17 7.59 10.46 -0.10
CA PHE A 17 7.39 10.81 1.30
C PHE A 17 7.97 12.19 1.64
N ALA A 18 7.25 12.95 2.46
CA ALA A 18 7.79 14.14 3.10
C ALA A 18 8.54 13.75 4.38
N ALA A 19 9.82 14.10 4.46
CA ALA A 19 10.60 13.92 5.69
C ALA A 19 10.36 15.11 6.63
N PHE A 20 9.91 14.83 7.84
CA PHE A 20 9.72 15.82 8.89
C PHE A 20 10.79 15.65 9.96
N VAL A 21 11.28 16.78 10.47
CA VAL A 21 12.25 16.79 11.54
C VAL A 21 11.59 17.34 12.81
N TRP A 22 11.71 16.59 13.87
CA TRP A 22 11.25 17.02 15.20
C TRP A 22 12.36 17.83 15.88
N ASP A 23 12.11 19.11 16.11
CA ASP A 23 12.99 20.00 16.89
C ASP A 23 12.34 20.35 18.21
N ASN A 24 12.80 19.74 19.30
CA ASN A 24 12.27 19.96 20.64
C ASN A 24 13.03 21.01 21.45
N ASN A 25 13.98 21.72 20.84
CA ASN A 25 14.85 22.71 21.52
C ASN A 25 15.63 22.16 22.72
N ALA A 26 15.86 20.83 22.78
CA ALA A 26 16.62 20.20 23.86
C ALA A 26 18.07 19.95 23.45
N PHE A 27 19.00 20.44 24.27
CA PHE A 27 20.46 20.32 24.11
C PHE A 27 21.07 19.78 25.39
N GLY A 28 22.28 19.24 25.33
CA GLY A 28 23.02 18.80 26.53
C GLY A 28 23.00 17.30 26.75
N ASN A 29 23.02 16.85 28.02
CA ASN A 29 23.24 15.45 28.42
C ASN A 29 21.94 14.71 28.81
N GLY A 30 20.92 14.71 28.04
CA GLY A 30 19.66 13.98 28.26
C GLY A 30 19.42 12.89 27.22
N SER A 31 18.38 12.07 27.37
CA SER A 31 18.00 11.02 26.44
C SER A 31 17.32 11.55 25.16
N GLU A 32 16.61 12.66 25.23
CA GLU A 32 15.88 13.26 24.11
C GLU A 32 16.49 14.59 23.70
N LYS A 33 17.47 14.54 22.79
CA LYS A 33 18.22 15.71 22.32
C LYS A 33 18.01 15.91 20.83
N PHE A 34 16.87 16.46 20.48
CA PHE A 34 16.49 16.71 19.07
C PHE A 34 16.56 18.19 18.71
N GLY A 35 17.21 19.02 19.52
CA GLY A 35 17.35 20.45 19.29
C GLY A 35 18.24 20.75 18.08
N ILE A 36 17.72 21.48 17.10
CA ILE A 36 18.44 21.98 15.95
C ILE A 36 18.65 23.47 16.10
N PHE A 37 17.60 24.19 16.51
CA PHE A 37 17.57 25.65 16.70
C PHE A 37 17.45 25.99 18.17
N ASP A 38 18.42 26.76 18.68
CA ASP A 38 18.34 27.27 20.05
C ASP A 38 17.44 28.52 20.07
N ARG A 39 16.20 28.33 20.52
CA ARG A 39 15.19 29.38 20.60
C ARG A 39 15.50 30.44 21.64
N LYS A 40 16.34 30.10 22.64
CA LYS A 40 16.77 31.03 23.69
C LYS A 40 17.98 31.86 23.29
N ASP A 41 18.74 31.42 22.27
CA ASP A 41 19.92 32.09 21.72
C ASP A 41 19.64 32.53 20.26
N GLY A 42 18.58 33.31 20.07
CA GLY A 42 18.27 33.92 18.77
C GLY A 42 18.09 32.95 17.60
N MET A 43 17.53 31.75 17.85
CA MET A 43 17.36 30.70 16.82
C MET A 43 18.70 30.18 16.26
N LYS A 44 19.74 30.24 17.04
CA LYS A 44 21.07 29.76 16.64
C LYS A 44 21.04 28.29 16.28
N VAL A 45 21.60 27.94 15.13
CA VAL A 45 21.73 26.56 14.67
C VAL A 45 22.82 25.85 15.49
N ARG A 46 22.45 24.83 16.26
CA ARG A 46 23.38 24.04 17.08
C ARG A 46 23.94 22.83 16.33
N THR A 47 23.26 22.37 15.29
CA THR A 47 23.66 21.19 14.49
C THR A 47 23.69 21.53 12.99
N PRO A 48 24.65 22.37 12.52
CA PRO A 48 24.67 22.85 11.14
C PRO A 48 24.80 21.71 10.10
N PHE A 49 25.59 20.67 10.40
CA PHE A 49 25.76 19.51 9.53
C PHE A 49 24.44 18.72 9.32
N PHE A 50 23.52 18.80 10.26
CA PHE A 50 22.21 18.20 10.14
C PHE A 50 21.37 18.93 9.08
N LEU A 51 21.33 20.25 9.13
CA LEU A 51 20.64 21.09 8.14
C LEU A 51 21.26 20.97 6.75
N GLU A 52 22.60 20.91 6.66
CA GLU A 52 23.27 20.73 5.37
C GLU A 52 22.90 19.36 4.75
N GLY A 53 22.79 18.31 5.54
CA GLY A 53 22.29 17.00 5.07
C GLY A 53 20.86 17.09 4.52
N ILE A 54 19.96 17.78 5.22
CA ILE A 54 18.58 18.02 4.75
C ILE A 54 18.58 18.79 3.45
N LYS A 55 19.33 19.88 3.35
CA LYS A 55 19.44 20.70 2.12
C LYS A 55 19.98 19.89 0.95
N GLU A 56 21.01 19.09 1.16
CA GLU A 56 21.54 18.22 0.10
C GLU A 56 20.54 17.15 -0.35
N GLY A 57 19.86 16.51 0.59
CA GLY A 57 18.84 15.51 0.31
C GLY A 57 17.61 16.08 -0.41
N SER A 58 17.24 17.34 -0.09
CA SER A 58 16.10 18.03 -0.70
C SER A 58 16.32 18.42 -2.18
N LYS A 59 17.53 18.33 -2.68
CA LYS A 59 17.84 18.49 -4.11
C LYS A 59 17.46 17.27 -4.95
N THR A 60 17.18 16.14 -4.33
CA THR A 60 16.69 14.95 -5.02
C THR A 60 15.28 15.20 -5.54
N ASP A 61 14.99 14.78 -6.76
CA ASP A 61 13.66 14.93 -7.35
C ASP A 61 12.61 14.26 -6.47
N TYR A 62 11.53 14.99 -6.25
CA TYR A 62 10.40 14.47 -5.49
C TYR A 62 9.46 13.71 -6.41
N VAL A 63 9.18 12.47 -6.09
CA VAL A 63 8.12 11.71 -6.76
C VAL A 63 6.78 12.21 -6.20
N SER A 64 6.14 13.14 -6.93
CA SER A 64 4.94 13.85 -6.48
C SER A 64 3.70 13.01 -6.33
N SER A 65 3.69 11.81 -6.90
CA SER A 65 2.63 10.83 -6.72
C SER A 65 3.22 9.43 -6.87
N VAL A 66 3.14 8.63 -5.84
CA VAL A 66 2.92 7.21 -6.06
C VAL A 66 1.50 7.17 -6.58
N ASP A 67 1.32 7.03 -7.87
CA ASP A 67 0.00 6.82 -8.44
C ASP A 67 -0.45 5.42 -8.02
N TYR A 68 -1.08 5.34 -6.87
CA TYR A 68 -1.81 4.14 -6.43
C TYR A 68 -3.07 3.98 -7.28
N ASN A 69 -2.95 4.19 -8.58
CA ASN A 69 -4.04 4.00 -9.50
C ASN A 69 -4.32 2.50 -9.62
N LEU A 70 -5.04 1.99 -8.62
CA LEU A 70 -5.51 0.60 -8.57
C LEU A 70 -6.60 0.33 -9.64
N SER A 71 -7.04 1.36 -10.37
CA SER A 71 -8.04 1.23 -11.41
C SER A 71 -7.64 0.23 -12.51
N ASP A 72 -6.33 0.02 -12.71
CA ASP A 72 -5.81 -0.92 -13.71
C ASP A 72 -5.58 -2.34 -13.16
N LYS A 73 -5.72 -2.53 -11.84
CA LYS A 73 -5.56 -3.84 -11.19
C LYS A 73 -6.91 -4.35 -10.72
N ASP A 74 -7.49 -5.27 -11.43
CA ASP A 74 -8.68 -5.98 -10.96
C ASP A 74 -8.28 -7.13 -10.03
N PHE A 75 -8.16 -6.83 -8.73
CA PHE A 75 -7.86 -7.81 -7.70
C PHE A 75 -8.93 -8.90 -7.54
N GLY A 76 -10.13 -8.68 -8.05
CA GLY A 76 -11.23 -9.62 -7.99
C GLY A 76 -11.33 -10.54 -9.20
N ASN A 77 -10.43 -10.40 -10.18
CA ASN A 77 -10.49 -11.20 -11.40
C ASN A 77 -10.30 -12.70 -11.09
N GLY A 78 -11.23 -13.52 -11.55
CA GLY A 78 -11.27 -14.97 -11.29
C GLY A 78 -11.87 -15.37 -9.94
N GLY A 79 -12.24 -14.42 -9.09
CA GLY A 79 -12.97 -14.69 -7.85
C GLY A 79 -14.47 -14.88 -8.02
N LYS A 80 -15.13 -15.36 -6.98
CA LYS A 80 -16.59 -15.50 -6.93
C LYS A 80 -17.23 -14.20 -6.47
N GLN A 81 -18.09 -13.60 -7.31
CA GLN A 81 -18.94 -12.49 -6.89
C GLN A 81 -19.98 -12.99 -5.90
N VAL A 82 -20.01 -12.43 -4.70
CA VAL A 82 -20.92 -12.83 -3.61
C VAL A 82 -21.97 -11.76 -3.32
N TRP A 83 -21.73 -10.54 -3.77
CA TRP A 83 -22.68 -9.44 -3.64
C TRP A 83 -22.46 -8.41 -4.76
N SER A 84 -23.53 -7.75 -5.20
CA SER A 84 -23.48 -6.56 -6.05
C SER A 84 -24.68 -5.67 -5.80
N GLY A 85 -24.49 -4.37 -6.02
CA GLY A 85 -25.55 -3.38 -5.79
C GLY A 85 -24.99 -1.96 -5.92
N ASN A 86 -25.66 -1.04 -5.25
CA ASN A 86 -25.22 0.35 -5.08
C ASN A 86 -25.67 0.75 -3.67
N GLN A 87 -24.88 0.40 -2.67
CA GLN A 87 -25.24 0.57 -1.27
C GLN A 87 -24.26 1.48 -0.56
N VAL A 88 -24.76 2.60 -0.06
CA VAL A 88 -23.99 3.41 0.89
C VAL A 88 -23.74 2.57 2.14
N ILE A 89 -22.47 2.34 2.44
CA ILE A 89 -22.05 1.67 3.67
C ILE A 89 -22.02 2.69 4.78
N ASP A 90 -22.70 2.34 5.86
CA ASP A 90 -22.70 3.08 7.11
C ASP A 90 -22.72 2.07 8.26
N TRP A 91 -22.39 2.52 9.48
CA TRP A 91 -22.35 1.69 10.69
C TRP A 91 -23.64 0.88 10.94
N GLY A 92 -24.77 1.36 10.46
CA GLY A 92 -26.08 0.70 10.53
C GLY A 92 -26.49 -0.06 9.27
N LYS A 93 -25.70 -0.04 8.19
CA LYS A 93 -26.06 -0.61 6.88
C LYS A 93 -24.90 -1.42 6.29
N PRO A 94 -24.51 -2.54 6.92
CA PRO A 94 -23.39 -3.34 6.45
C PRO A 94 -23.76 -4.25 5.29
N ILE A 95 -22.75 -4.72 4.57
CA ILE A 95 -22.84 -5.90 3.69
C ILE A 95 -22.47 -7.13 4.50
N LYS A 96 -23.28 -8.19 4.39
CA LYS A 96 -23.04 -9.48 5.04
C LYS A 96 -22.66 -10.53 4.00
N ILE A 97 -21.60 -11.29 4.28
CA ILE A 97 -21.10 -12.37 3.45
C ILE A 97 -21.23 -13.66 4.24
N ASN A 98 -21.87 -14.66 3.64
CA ASN A 98 -22.14 -15.93 4.33
C ASN A 98 -20.85 -16.76 4.55
N ALA A 99 -20.79 -17.51 5.65
CA ALA A 99 -19.69 -18.43 5.97
C ALA A 99 -19.46 -19.49 4.89
N SER A 100 -20.53 -19.90 4.18
CA SER A 100 -20.45 -20.89 3.10
C SER A 100 -19.50 -20.50 1.98
N GLU A 101 -19.28 -19.16 1.79
CA GLU A 101 -18.40 -18.64 0.75
C GLU A 101 -16.91 -18.91 1.05
N PHE A 102 -16.57 -19.15 2.31
CA PHE A 102 -15.19 -19.35 2.78
C PHE A 102 -14.85 -20.79 3.12
N LYS A 103 -15.81 -21.72 3.11
CA LYS A 103 -15.64 -23.09 3.62
C LYS A 103 -14.45 -23.85 3.04
N ASN A 104 -14.23 -23.71 1.74
CA ASN A 104 -13.21 -24.47 1.00
C ASN A 104 -11.83 -23.79 1.01
N PHE A 105 -11.69 -22.59 1.57
CA PHE A 105 -10.41 -21.89 1.62
C PHE A 105 -9.51 -22.54 2.68
N THR A 106 -8.23 -22.70 2.35
CA THR A 106 -7.27 -23.46 3.17
C THR A 106 -6.24 -22.58 3.85
N SER A 107 -5.67 -21.64 3.13
CA SER A 107 -4.53 -20.81 3.58
C SER A 107 -4.92 -19.38 3.94
N GLN A 108 -5.81 -18.78 3.15
CA GLN A 108 -6.26 -17.40 3.30
C GLN A 108 -7.64 -17.20 2.66
N ALA A 109 -8.26 -16.08 2.98
CA ALA A 109 -9.42 -15.57 2.27
C ALA A 109 -9.15 -14.12 1.85
N THR A 110 -9.45 -13.79 0.61
CA THR A 110 -9.43 -12.39 0.13
C THR A 110 -10.85 -11.94 -0.13
N ILE A 111 -11.26 -10.87 0.53
CA ILE A 111 -12.50 -10.15 0.24
C ILE A 111 -12.12 -8.91 -0.56
N VAL A 112 -12.58 -8.81 -1.79
CA VAL A 112 -12.32 -7.67 -2.67
C VAL A 112 -13.57 -6.81 -2.71
N LEU A 113 -13.49 -5.61 -2.15
CA LEU A 113 -14.55 -4.61 -2.12
C LEU A 113 -14.33 -3.63 -3.26
N TYR A 114 -15.34 -3.46 -4.11
CA TYR A 114 -15.43 -2.42 -5.14
C TYR A 114 -16.37 -1.34 -4.63
N TYR A 115 -15.93 -0.09 -4.67
CA TYR A 115 -16.69 1.02 -4.09
C TYR A 115 -16.33 2.34 -4.74
N ASP A 116 -17.24 3.30 -4.62
CA ASP A 116 -17.01 4.71 -4.90
C ASP A 116 -16.85 5.46 -3.57
N GLN A 117 -15.86 6.35 -3.50
CA GLN A 117 -15.66 7.22 -2.35
C GLN A 117 -16.62 8.41 -2.42
N ASP A 118 -17.21 8.76 -1.29
CA ASP A 118 -18.04 9.96 -1.19
C ASP A 118 -17.13 11.18 -1.02
N SER A 119 -17.09 12.04 -2.05
CA SER A 119 -16.31 13.28 -2.04
C SER A 119 -16.81 14.31 -1.05
N THR A 120 -18.05 14.17 -0.58
CA THR A 120 -18.69 15.09 0.38
C THR A 120 -18.52 14.65 1.83
N SER A 121 -18.10 13.41 2.04
CA SER A 121 -17.83 12.87 3.39
C SER A 121 -16.56 13.50 3.96
N ASP A 122 -16.54 13.73 5.24
CA ASP A 122 -15.36 14.22 5.98
C ASP A 122 -14.27 13.15 6.12
N TYR A 123 -14.67 11.86 6.14
CA TYR A 123 -13.75 10.72 6.11
C TYR A 123 -14.39 9.53 5.40
N GLU A 124 -13.58 8.58 4.99
CA GLU A 124 -14.00 7.25 4.54
C GLU A 124 -13.35 6.20 5.44
N ASP A 125 -14.14 5.16 5.76
CA ASP A 125 -13.69 4.03 6.56
C ASP A 125 -14.29 2.72 6.05
N ILE A 126 -13.50 1.66 6.07
CA ILE A 126 -13.91 0.28 5.79
C ILE A 126 -13.50 -0.57 6.99
N GLN A 127 -14.46 -1.13 7.68
CA GLN A 127 -14.23 -1.98 8.82
C GLN A 127 -14.83 -3.38 8.59
N PRO A 128 -14.01 -4.41 8.30
CA PRO A 128 -14.47 -5.78 8.28
C PRO A 128 -14.62 -6.31 9.70
N CYS A 129 -15.76 -6.96 9.96
CA CYS A 129 -16.07 -7.59 11.23
C CYS A 129 -16.42 -9.06 11.03
N ASN A 130 -16.27 -9.85 12.11
CA ASN A 130 -16.80 -11.20 12.18
C ASN A 130 -18.33 -11.17 12.47
N SER A 131 -18.97 -12.34 12.53
CA SER A 131 -20.40 -12.46 12.79
C SER A 131 -20.84 -11.95 14.18
N ALA A 132 -19.91 -11.79 15.11
CA ALA A 132 -20.14 -11.20 16.43
C ALA A 132 -19.86 -9.68 16.46
N TRP A 133 -19.68 -9.03 15.31
CA TRP A 133 -19.38 -7.60 15.18
C TRP A 133 -18.03 -7.16 15.77
N GLN A 134 -17.12 -8.10 15.96
CA GLN A 134 -15.77 -7.78 16.38
C GLN A 134 -14.91 -7.47 15.15
N SER A 135 -14.19 -6.37 15.18
CA SER A 135 -13.27 -5.97 14.13
C SER A 135 -12.23 -7.05 13.85
N MET A 136 -11.95 -7.29 12.60
CA MET A 136 -10.99 -8.29 12.12
C MET A 136 -9.70 -7.64 11.68
N SER A 137 -8.57 -8.31 11.91
CA SER A 137 -7.28 -7.92 11.33
C SER A 137 -7.14 -8.46 9.90
N PHE A 138 -6.56 -7.66 9.02
CA PHE A 138 -6.35 -8.03 7.61
C PHE A 138 -5.13 -7.33 7.03
N THR A 139 -4.74 -7.68 5.81
CA THR A 139 -3.72 -6.95 5.05
C THR A 139 -4.30 -6.41 3.75
N VAL A 140 -3.85 -5.21 3.36
CA VAL A 140 -4.08 -4.62 2.05
C VAL A 140 -2.73 -4.34 1.43
N GLU A 141 -2.46 -4.91 0.27
CA GLU A 141 -1.17 -4.78 -0.42
C GLU A 141 0.07 -5.03 0.47
N GLY A 142 -0.03 -6.01 1.37
CA GLY A 142 1.04 -6.40 2.28
C GLY A 142 1.12 -5.57 3.57
N MET A 143 0.36 -4.47 3.70
CA MET A 143 0.28 -3.69 4.93
C MET A 143 -0.82 -4.22 5.85
N LYS A 144 -0.50 -4.37 7.14
CA LYS A 144 -1.44 -4.88 8.15
C LYS A 144 -2.31 -3.78 8.73
N PHE A 145 -3.60 -4.06 8.81
CA PHE A 145 -4.63 -3.24 9.47
C PHE A 145 -5.29 -4.06 10.59
N ASN A 146 -5.70 -3.37 11.66
CA ASN A 146 -6.32 -3.98 12.84
C ASN A 146 -7.73 -3.41 13.03
N GLY A 147 -8.61 -3.70 12.06
CA GLY A 147 -10.01 -3.31 12.09
C GLY A 147 -10.37 -2.22 11.09
N ASP A 148 -9.69 -1.08 11.12
CA ASP A 148 -10.07 0.07 10.29
C ASP A 148 -9.12 0.24 9.11
N PHE A 149 -9.69 0.54 7.94
CA PHE A 149 -8.97 0.92 6.75
C PHE A 149 -9.54 2.23 6.22
N TYR A 150 -8.70 3.24 6.11
CA TYR A 150 -9.06 4.58 5.65
C TYR A 150 -8.63 4.78 4.19
N PRO A 151 -9.54 4.55 3.20
CA PRO A 151 -9.19 4.61 1.78
C PRO A 151 -8.59 5.94 1.36
N ARG A 152 -9.11 7.06 1.84
CA ARG A 152 -8.62 8.40 1.52
C ARG A 152 -7.18 8.60 1.95
N SER A 153 -6.80 8.10 3.13
CA SER A 153 -5.42 8.17 3.61
C SER A 153 -4.49 7.26 2.84
N PHE A 154 -5.02 6.15 2.29
CA PHE A 154 -4.25 5.15 1.57
C PHE A 154 -4.13 5.45 0.08
N TYR A 155 -5.26 5.79 -0.56
CA TYR A 155 -5.32 6.05 -2.01
C TYR A 155 -5.35 7.54 -2.36
N GLY A 156 -5.50 8.42 -1.40
CA GLY A 156 -5.33 9.87 -1.51
C GLY A 156 -6.41 10.63 -2.26
N THR A 157 -7.37 9.98 -2.91
CA THR A 157 -8.35 10.67 -3.78
C THR A 157 -9.76 10.20 -3.51
N SER A 158 -10.63 11.11 -3.08
CA SER A 158 -12.07 10.88 -2.98
C SER A 158 -12.78 11.05 -4.32
N GLY A 159 -14.00 10.51 -4.45
CA GLY A 159 -14.85 10.65 -5.64
C GLY A 159 -14.44 9.79 -6.84
N LYS A 160 -13.56 8.79 -6.65
CA LYS A 160 -13.16 7.80 -7.66
C LYS A 160 -13.60 6.40 -7.26
N SER A 161 -13.81 5.55 -8.26
CA SER A 161 -14.02 4.11 -8.04
C SER A 161 -12.73 3.46 -7.55
N HIS A 162 -12.85 2.66 -6.52
CA HIS A 162 -11.72 1.96 -5.89
C HIS A 162 -11.99 0.48 -5.71
N ILE A 163 -10.89 -0.28 -5.58
CA ILE A 163 -10.89 -1.72 -5.35
C ILE A 163 -9.94 -1.99 -4.17
N THR A 164 -10.47 -2.55 -3.07
CA THR A 164 -9.67 -2.90 -1.90
C THR A 164 -9.67 -4.40 -1.67
N PRO A 165 -8.52 -5.09 -1.85
CA PRO A 165 -8.37 -6.49 -1.52
C PRO A 165 -7.98 -6.65 -0.05
N MET A 166 -8.87 -7.11 0.78
CA MET A 166 -8.63 -7.41 2.20
C MET A 166 -8.28 -8.89 2.35
N VAL A 167 -7.07 -9.20 2.77
CA VAL A 167 -6.56 -10.56 2.95
C VAL A 167 -6.59 -10.97 4.41
N PHE A 168 -7.24 -12.09 4.70
CA PHE A 168 -7.43 -12.65 6.02
C PHE A 168 -6.74 -14.02 6.13
N THR A 169 -5.98 -14.24 7.19
CA THR A 169 -5.23 -15.49 7.46
C THR A 169 -5.45 -15.97 8.89
N GLY A 170 -5.01 -17.18 9.21
CA GLY A 170 -4.98 -17.70 10.58
C GLY A 170 -6.33 -17.67 11.29
N ALA A 171 -6.40 -17.02 12.46
CA ALA A 171 -7.61 -16.93 13.27
C ALA A 171 -8.76 -16.23 12.55
N GLU A 172 -8.45 -15.21 11.75
CA GLU A 172 -9.44 -14.44 11.00
C GLU A 172 -10.08 -15.28 9.88
N LEU A 173 -9.27 -16.08 9.16
CA LEU A 173 -9.81 -17.06 8.21
C LEU A 173 -10.73 -18.07 8.90
N SER A 174 -10.35 -18.56 10.07
CA SER A 174 -11.18 -19.49 10.85
C SER A 174 -12.51 -18.86 11.26
N SER A 175 -12.49 -17.57 11.62
CA SER A 175 -13.67 -16.79 11.95
C SER A 175 -14.60 -16.62 10.73
N LEU A 176 -14.04 -16.30 9.55
CA LEU A 176 -14.80 -16.22 8.29
C LEU A 176 -15.48 -17.55 7.94
N LYS A 177 -14.75 -18.66 8.09
CA LYS A 177 -15.28 -20.03 7.81
C LYS A 177 -16.41 -20.43 8.75
N SER A 178 -16.40 -19.94 9.99
CA SER A 178 -17.42 -20.26 11.00
C SER A 178 -18.64 -19.36 10.93
N GLY A 179 -18.46 -18.05 10.70
CA GLY A 179 -19.53 -17.06 10.85
C GLY A 179 -19.76 -16.15 9.65
N GLY A 180 -18.86 -16.16 8.66
CA GLY A 180 -18.88 -15.20 7.56
C GLY A 180 -18.28 -13.86 7.93
N ALA A 181 -18.55 -12.83 7.12
CA ALA A 181 -18.05 -11.48 7.30
C ALA A 181 -19.17 -10.45 7.29
N ILE A 182 -18.93 -9.35 7.98
CA ILE A 182 -19.72 -8.13 7.96
C ILE A 182 -18.78 -7.01 7.51
N ILE A 183 -19.12 -6.31 6.43
CA ILE A 183 -18.40 -5.13 5.96
C ILE A 183 -19.22 -3.91 6.32
N GLN A 184 -18.73 -3.11 7.25
CA GLN A 184 -19.30 -1.82 7.62
C GLN A 184 -18.29 -0.71 7.43
N GLY A 185 -18.65 0.53 7.68
CA GLY A 185 -17.77 1.68 7.52
C GLY A 185 -18.51 2.98 7.36
N HIS A 186 -17.90 3.95 6.66
CA HIS A 186 -18.48 5.26 6.45
C HIS A 186 -17.95 5.89 5.15
N GLY A 187 -18.75 6.76 4.52
CA GLY A 187 -18.34 7.62 3.41
C GLY A 187 -18.01 6.89 2.12
N ILE A 188 -18.48 5.67 1.92
CA ILE A 188 -18.29 4.90 0.69
C ILE A 188 -19.60 4.29 0.19
N THR A 189 -19.68 4.09 -1.12
CA THR A 189 -20.77 3.37 -1.77
C THR A 189 -20.24 2.09 -2.38
N ALA A 190 -20.58 0.94 -1.80
CA ALA A 190 -20.17 -0.36 -2.34
C ALA A 190 -20.94 -0.68 -3.61
N THR A 191 -20.24 -1.24 -4.60
CA THR A 191 -20.81 -1.64 -5.89
C THR A 191 -20.73 -3.14 -6.15
N LYS A 192 -19.69 -3.80 -5.63
CA LYS A 192 -19.48 -5.25 -5.80
C LYS A 192 -18.60 -5.79 -4.68
N VAL A 193 -18.83 -7.06 -4.30
CA VAL A 193 -17.94 -7.81 -3.43
C VAL A 193 -17.61 -9.15 -4.08
N VAL A 194 -16.33 -9.48 -4.13
CA VAL A 194 -15.79 -10.74 -4.65
C VAL A 194 -15.01 -11.42 -3.56
N VAL A 195 -15.07 -12.75 -3.50
CA VAL A 195 -14.24 -13.54 -2.59
C VAL A 195 -13.40 -14.56 -3.36
N MET A 196 -12.17 -14.80 -2.88
CA MET A 196 -11.24 -15.77 -3.43
C MET A 196 -10.25 -16.24 -2.37
N GLU A 197 -9.60 -17.37 -2.58
CA GLU A 197 -8.58 -17.86 -1.66
C GLU A 197 -7.28 -17.05 -1.80
N GLU A 198 -6.84 -16.81 -3.02
CA GLU A 198 -5.67 -15.98 -3.29
C GLU A 198 -6.06 -14.78 -4.14
N PRO A 199 -5.57 -13.57 -3.86
CA PRO A 199 -5.75 -12.48 -4.79
C PRO A 199 -4.98 -12.84 -6.07
N ASN A 200 -5.67 -12.87 -7.22
CA ASN A 200 -5.01 -12.99 -8.53
C ASN A 200 -4.15 -11.75 -8.86
N ALA A 201 -3.79 -10.97 -7.86
CA ALA A 201 -3.00 -9.76 -7.94
C ALA A 201 -1.49 -10.01 -8.11
N ILE A 202 -1.06 -11.23 -8.41
CA ILE A 202 0.14 -11.40 -9.18
C ILE A 202 -0.29 -11.51 -10.66
N LEU A 203 -0.95 -10.53 -11.17
CA LEU A 203 -0.55 -10.06 -12.47
C LEU A 203 0.85 -9.47 -12.24
N LEU A 204 1.89 -10.32 -12.37
CA LEU A 204 3.14 -9.83 -12.93
C LEU A 204 2.73 -8.78 -13.94
N PRO A 205 3.29 -7.56 -13.91
CA PRO A 205 2.99 -6.60 -14.95
C PRO A 205 3.05 -7.37 -16.25
N THR A 206 1.90 -7.59 -16.86
CA THR A 206 1.88 -8.03 -18.24
C THR A 206 2.58 -6.88 -18.90
N VAL A 207 3.82 -7.10 -19.30
CA VAL A 207 4.56 -6.17 -20.14
C VAL A 207 3.74 -6.10 -21.43
N THR A 208 2.68 -5.31 -21.40
CA THR A 208 1.90 -4.91 -22.58
C THR A 208 2.67 -3.77 -23.22
N SER A 209 3.77 -4.10 -23.68
CA SER A 209 4.51 -3.73 -24.86
C SER A 209 5.71 -4.63 -24.81
N ALA A 210 5.94 -5.40 -25.86
CA ALA A 210 7.23 -5.94 -26.16
C ALA A 210 8.20 -4.75 -26.31
N SER A 211 8.66 -4.16 -25.19
CA SER A 211 9.95 -3.54 -25.17
C SER A 211 10.88 -4.71 -25.48
N GLU A 212 11.44 -4.72 -26.65
CA GLU A 212 12.38 -5.75 -27.10
C GLU A 212 13.30 -6.06 -25.92
N ALA A 213 13.27 -7.34 -25.48
CA ALA A 213 14.01 -7.77 -24.33
C ALA A 213 15.48 -7.37 -24.54
N THR A 214 15.97 -6.43 -23.75
CA THR A 214 17.35 -5.97 -23.91
C THR A 214 18.25 -6.97 -23.20
N TYR A 215 19.04 -7.67 -24.00
CA TYR A 215 19.97 -8.67 -23.54
C TYR A 215 21.33 -8.05 -23.24
N TYR A 216 21.91 -8.41 -22.11
CA TYR A 216 23.27 -8.06 -21.74
C TYR A 216 24.08 -9.33 -21.51
N ASN A 217 25.33 -9.37 -21.98
CA ASN A 217 26.23 -10.45 -21.60
C ASN A 217 26.67 -10.32 -20.12
N LEU A 218 27.39 -11.31 -19.62
CA LEU A 218 27.84 -11.30 -18.20
C LEU A 218 28.85 -10.17 -17.88
N ARG A 219 29.32 -9.43 -18.88
CA ARG A 219 30.17 -8.23 -18.72
C ARG A 219 29.34 -6.93 -18.73
N GLY A 220 28.00 -7.03 -18.80
CA GLY A 220 27.11 -5.87 -18.85
C GLY A 220 27.04 -5.18 -20.23
N VAL A 221 27.55 -5.78 -21.28
CA VAL A 221 27.48 -5.23 -22.64
C VAL A 221 26.18 -5.66 -23.31
N LYS A 222 25.46 -4.71 -23.90
CA LYS A 222 24.20 -4.97 -24.64
C LYS A 222 24.47 -5.87 -25.84
N VAL A 223 23.64 -6.89 -26.02
CA VAL A 223 23.71 -7.87 -27.12
C VAL A 223 22.52 -7.71 -28.03
N SER A 224 22.74 -7.34 -29.29
CA SER A 224 21.65 -7.11 -30.25
C SER A 224 21.07 -8.40 -30.84
N ASN A 225 21.89 -9.46 -30.95
CA ASN A 225 21.50 -10.78 -31.48
C ASN A 225 21.88 -11.86 -30.46
N PRO A 226 21.02 -12.16 -29.48
CA PRO A 226 21.33 -13.23 -28.54
C PRO A 226 21.22 -14.60 -29.19
N ALA A 227 22.16 -15.51 -28.86
CA ALA A 227 22.19 -16.85 -29.41
C ALA A 227 21.71 -17.89 -28.38
N GLU A 228 21.08 -18.96 -28.85
CA GLU A 228 20.69 -20.11 -28.03
C GLU A 228 21.92 -20.77 -27.35
N GLY A 229 21.69 -21.32 -26.16
CA GLY A 229 22.69 -21.98 -25.32
C GLY A 229 23.63 -21.03 -24.59
N LYS A 230 23.46 -19.71 -24.69
CA LYS A 230 24.26 -18.73 -23.96
C LYS A 230 23.51 -18.06 -22.83
N VAL A 231 24.29 -17.59 -21.86
CA VAL A 231 23.76 -16.92 -20.65
C VAL A 231 23.75 -15.41 -20.86
N TYR A 232 22.59 -14.81 -20.55
CA TYR A 232 22.37 -13.37 -20.62
C TYR A 232 21.76 -12.83 -19.33
N ILE A 233 21.84 -11.53 -19.15
CA ILE A 233 21.10 -10.78 -18.14
C ILE A 233 19.97 -10.03 -18.87
N VAL A 234 18.72 -10.29 -18.47
CA VAL A 234 17.52 -9.62 -18.99
C VAL A 234 16.69 -9.15 -17.81
N ASN A 235 16.39 -7.86 -17.76
CA ASN A 235 15.65 -7.25 -16.64
C ASN A 235 16.24 -7.58 -15.26
N GLY A 236 17.58 -7.57 -15.16
CA GLY A 236 18.30 -7.88 -13.93
C GLY A 236 18.36 -9.36 -13.55
N LYS A 237 17.79 -10.27 -14.35
CA LYS A 237 17.79 -11.71 -14.11
C LYS A 237 18.70 -12.43 -15.08
N LYS A 238 19.42 -13.46 -14.58
CA LYS A 238 20.24 -14.34 -15.39
C LYS A 238 19.33 -15.37 -16.09
N ILE A 239 19.41 -15.45 -17.40
CA ILE A 239 18.65 -16.41 -18.21
C ILE A 239 19.60 -17.18 -19.15
N ILE A 240 19.19 -18.36 -19.58
CA ILE A 240 19.81 -19.12 -20.68
C ILE A 240 18.77 -19.13 -21.81
N LEU A 241 19.20 -18.73 -23.01
CA LEU A 241 18.34 -18.83 -24.20
C LEU A 241 18.43 -20.24 -24.80
#